data_80c4fd53985efb0bbb69e4569d301a44
#
_entry.id   80c4fd53985efb0bbb69e4569d301a44
#
_cell.length_a   1.000
_cell.length_b   1.000
_cell.length_c   1.000
_cell.angle_alpha   90.00
_cell.angle_beta   90.00
_cell.angle_gamma   90.00
#
_symmetry.space_group_name_H-M   'P 1'
#
loop_
_entity.id
_entity.type
_entity.pdbx_description
1 polymer ?
#
loop_
_entity_poly.entity_id
_entity_poly.type
_entity_poly.pdbx_seq_one_letter_code
_entity_poly.pdbx_strand_id
1 'polypeptide(L)'
;LEVVPEQVKDMGAMLAALAQVVALSDDDIERFTALRKGKRAFDSIPLRLKLSEDEIARFSTQRWRFPGVDVVPYLTRAYPRGTDFAHVVGYVGRIDAADAANLDADEYAGTTQIGKTGIERKYESQLHGLPGYEQVEVNVDKRVIGKPINRVAPTPGKNLYLSIDARLQRVAFDALAGRPGAVAAIDPRNGEVLALASAPSFDPNLFVNGIGRADYAALMNNPDKPLLDRAIAGGFTPGSTVKPYLGLGGLELGLRRPQDTVLSTGEFFIPGQSRGYRDDVRGGQGLVNLRQAIARSVN
;
A
#
# COMPACT_ATOMS: atom_id res chain seq x y z
N LEU A 1 17.70 10.57 12.52
CA LEU A 1 18.88 10.65 13.39
C LEU A 1 19.88 9.60 12.96
N GLU A 2 21.10 10.01 12.74
CA GLU A 2 22.21 9.14 12.29
C GLU A 2 23.37 9.17 13.24
N VAL A 3 24.16 8.10 13.23
CA VAL A 3 25.35 7.94 14.07
C VAL A 3 26.54 7.55 13.19
N VAL A 4 27.66 8.23 13.39
CA VAL A 4 28.99 7.85 12.85
C VAL A 4 29.77 7.13 13.95
N PRO A 5 29.88 5.78 13.90
CA PRO A 5 30.36 4.99 15.04
C PRO A 5 31.77 5.33 15.52
N GLU A 6 32.70 5.71 14.63
CA GLU A 6 34.06 6.06 14.98
C GLU A 6 34.19 7.31 15.85
N GLN A 7 33.18 8.19 15.83
CA GLN A 7 33.16 9.43 16.63
C GLN A 7 32.55 9.21 18.02
N VAL A 8 32.00 8.01 18.27
CA VAL A 8 31.36 7.65 19.54
C VAL A 8 32.29 6.77 20.37
N LYS A 9 32.74 7.28 21.52
CA LYS A 9 33.68 6.54 22.41
C LYS A 9 33.03 5.32 23.08
N ASP A 10 31.80 5.50 23.59
CA ASP A 10 31.02 4.44 24.23
C ASP A 10 29.61 4.47 23.65
N MET A 11 29.29 3.49 22.80
CA MET A 11 28.03 3.39 22.12
C MET A 11 26.86 3.12 23.08
N GLY A 12 27.07 2.31 24.10
CA GLY A 12 26.05 1.97 25.09
C GLY A 12 25.64 3.18 25.93
N ALA A 13 26.64 3.89 26.47
CA ALA A 13 26.43 5.11 27.25
C ALA A 13 25.78 6.21 26.40
N MET A 14 26.19 6.36 25.13
CA MET A 14 25.60 7.32 24.19
C MET A 14 24.13 7.00 23.93
N LEU A 15 23.77 5.75 23.60
CA LEU A 15 22.39 5.36 23.35
C LEU A 15 21.51 5.56 24.58
N ALA A 16 21.98 5.21 25.78
CA ALA A 16 21.26 5.43 27.04
C ALA A 16 20.99 6.93 27.32
N ALA A 17 21.99 7.78 27.08
CA ALA A 17 21.85 9.21 27.24
C ALA A 17 20.93 9.82 26.17
N LEU A 18 21.01 9.35 24.94
CA LEU A 18 20.21 9.81 23.82
C LEU A 18 18.72 9.44 23.99
N ALA A 19 18.41 8.28 24.57
CA ALA A 19 17.06 7.84 24.88
C ALA A 19 16.30 8.78 25.84
N GLN A 20 17.02 9.62 26.59
CA GLN A 20 16.42 10.66 27.45
C GLN A 20 16.02 11.93 26.67
N VAL A 21 16.55 12.10 25.47
CA VAL A 21 16.31 13.29 24.62
C VAL A 21 15.36 12.98 23.48
N VAL A 22 15.50 11.79 22.90
CA VAL A 22 14.73 11.28 21.77
C VAL A 22 14.12 9.94 22.16
N ALA A 23 12.86 9.71 21.85
CA ALA A 23 12.19 8.43 22.13
C ALA A 23 12.77 7.32 21.23
N LEU A 24 13.69 6.52 21.72
CA LEU A 24 14.25 5.36 21.05
C LEU A 24 13.47 4.11 21.43
N SER A 25 13.01 3.35 20.46
CA SER A 25 12.41 2.04 20.66
C SER A 25 13.46 0.93 20.61
N ASP A 26 13.13 -0.24 21.17
CA ASP A 26 13.99 -1.43 21.05
C ASP A 26 14.20 -1.83 19.58
N ASP A 27 13.15 -1.70 18.76
CA ASP A 27 13.23 -1.93 17.30
C ASP A 27 14.22 -0.98 16.60
N ASP A 28 14.34 0.28 17.03
CA ASP A 28 15.32 1.23 16.50
C ASP A 28 16.75 0.77 16.84
N ILE A 29 16.98 0.34 18.07
CA ILE A 29 18.28 -0.12 18.55
C ILE A 29 18.68 -1.44 17.87
N GLU A 30 17.76 -2.40 17.75
CA GLU A 30 18.01 -3.67 17.04
C GLU A 30 18.37 -3.41 15.58
N ARG A 31 17.60 -2.57 14.89
CA ARG A 31 17.85 -2.19 13.50
C ARG A 31 19.21 -1.51 13.32
N PHE A 32 19.53 -0.54 14.15
CA PHE A 32 20.83 0.13 14.15
C PHE A 32 21.97 -0.85 14.34
N THR A 33 21.82 -1.76 15.30
CA THR A 33 22.84 -2.77 15.61
C THR A 33 23.05 -3.74 14.45
N ALA A 34 21.99 -4.12 13.77
CA ALA A 34 22.04 -4.97 12.58
C ALA A 34 22.72 -4.25 11.40
N LEU A 35 22.34 -3.00 11.13
CA LEU A 35 22.94 -2.19 10.06
C LEU A 35 24.44 -1.94 10.29
N ARG A 36 24.85 -1.74 11.54
CA ARG A 36 26.24 -1.49 11.90
C ARG A 36 27.17 -2.66 11.54
N LYS A 37 26.69 -3.91 11.58
CA LYS A 37 27.52 -5.10 11.28
C LYS A 37 28.04 -5.12 9.84
N GLY A 38 27.34 -4.46 8.91
CA GLY A 38 27.70 -4.44 7.47
C GLY A 38 28.34 -3.13 6.99
N LYS A 39 28.53 -2.15 7.89
CA LYS A 39 29.02 -0.81 7.54
C LYS A 39 30.40 -0.54 8.13
N ARG A 40 31.14 0.39 7.50
CA ARG A 40 32.43 0.85 8.00
C ARG A 40 32.26 1.77 9.20
N ALA A 41 33.28 1.90 10.04
CA ALA A 41 33.19 2.69 11.27
C ALA A 41 32.90 4.19 11.02
N PHE A 42 33.29 4.70 9.86
CA PHE A 42 33.08 6.11 9.47
C PHE A 42 31.80 6.33 8.64
N ASP A 43 31.09 5.26 8.26
CA ASP A 43 29.82 5.42 7.57
C ASP A 43 28.76 5.94 8.56
N SER A 44 27.91 6.87 8.09
CA SER A 44 26.75 7.31 8.85
C SER A 44 25.68 6.21 8.82
N ILE A 45 25.13 5.87 9.97
CA ILE A 45 24.18 4.77 10.14
C ILE A 45 22.90 5.32 10.74
N PRO A 46 21.73 5.11 10.08
CA PRO A 46 20.46 5.52 10.64
C PRO A 46 20.12 4.80 11.94
N LEU A 47 19.90 5.57 13.01
CA LEU A 47 19.43 5.07 14.30
C LEU A 47 17.91 5.17 14.38
N ARG A 48 17.36 6.35 14.06
CA ARG A 48 15.91 6.60 14.04
C ARG A 48 15.51 7.40 12.80
N LEU A 49 14.50 6.90 12.08
CA LEU A 49 14.14 7.41 10.74
C LEU A 49 13.15 8.58 10.77
N LYS A 50 12.40 8.76 11.85
CA LYS A 50 11.42 9.85 11.96
C LYS A 50 11.49 10.48 13.34
N LEU A 51 11.80 11.76 13.38
CA LEU A 51 11.77 12.58 14.59
C LEU A 51 10.60 13.55 14.51
N SER A 52 9.98 13.84 15.65
CA SER A 52 9.07 14.96 15.77
C SER A 52 9.82 16.28 15.84
N GLU A 53 9.16 17.39 15.56
CA GLU A 53 9.75 18.73 15.68
C GLU A 53 10.28 19.00 17.10
N ASP A 54 9.56 18.54 18.12
CA ASP A 54 9.98 18.68 19.51
C ASP A 54 11.24 17.85 19.82
N GLU A 55 11.36 16.65 19.24
CA GLU A 55 12.57 15.83 19.39
C GLU A 55 13.76 16.46 18.70
N ILE A 56 13.57 17.02 17.50
CA ILE A 56 14.60 17.76 16.78
C ILE A 56 15.05 18.96 17.58
N ALA A 57 14.12 19.74 18.14
CA ALA A 57 14.42 20.90 18.97
C ALA A 57 15.20 20.50 20.23
N ARG A 58 14.73 19.48 20.97
CA ARG A 58 15.44 18.98 22.18
C ARG A 58 16.84 18.47 21.86
N PHE A 59 16.99 17.69 20.79
CA PHE A 59 18.30 17.20 20.36
C PHE A 59 19.22 18.34 19.97
N SER A 60 18.75 19.31 19.17
CA SER A 60 19.53 20.43 18.67
C SER A 60 20.14 21.26 19.80
N THR A 61 19.40 21.50 20.89
CA THR A 61 19.91 22.22 22.07
C THR A 61 20.98 21.44 22.85
N GLN A 62 21.02 20.13 22.69
CA GLN A 62 21.93 19.24 23.40
C GLN A 62 22.92 18.51 22.48
N ARG A 63 22.99 18.88 21.19
CA ARG A 63 23.83 18.23 20.17
C ARG A 63 25.29 18.10 20.60
N TRP A 64 25.82 19.09 21.32
CA TRP A 64 27.19 19.10 21.83
C TRP A 64 27.53 17.93 22.76
N ARG A 65 26.53 17.29 23.38
CA ARG A 65 26.68 16.10 24.25
C ARG A 65 26.88 14.80 23.46
N PHE A 66 26.54 14.80 22.17
CA PHE A 66 26.44 13.60 21.32
C PHE A 66 27.39 13.72 20.11
N PRO A 67 28.74 13.68 20.31
CA PRO A 67 29.68 13.62 19.20
C PRO A 67 29.38 12.45 18.29
N GLY A 68 29.38 12.66 16.97
CA GLY A 68 29.08 11.62 15.98
C GLY A 68 27.59 11.31 15.77
N VAL A 69 26.69 12.03 16.44
CA VAL A 69 25.23 11.91 16.21
C VAL A 69 24.72 13.19 15.55
N ASP A 70 23.93 13.03 14.48
CA ASP A 70 23.36 14.17 13.77
C ASP A 70 21.93 13.92 13.27
N VAL A 71 21.18 15.01 13.06
CA VAL A 71 19.88 15.00 12.38
C VAL A 71 20.10 15.29 10.90
N VAL A 72 19.82 14.32 10.07
CA VAL A 72 19.96 14.42 8.62
C VAL A 72 18.58 14.46 7.98
N PRO A 73 18.24 15.47 7.16
CA PRO A 73 16.97 15.51 6.46
C PRO A 73 16.96 14.52 5.29
N TYR A 74 15.88 13.74 5.18
CA TYR A 74 15.62 12.87 4.05
C TYR A 74 14.29 13.20 3.40
N LEU A 75 14.27 13.15 2.08
CA LEU A 75 13.00 13.11 1.35
C LEU A 75 12.39 11.72 1.53
N THR A 76 11.14 11.70 1.93
CA THR A 76 10.38 10.46 2.11
C THR A 76 9.01 10.59 1.47
N ARG A 77 8.42 9.46 1.10
CA ARG A 77 7.05 9.42 0.57
C ARG A 77 6.08 9.84 1.67
N ALA A 78 5.10 10.66 1.32
CA ALA A 78 4.01 11.04 2.21
C ALA A 78 2.66 10.78 1.54
N TYR A 79 1.72 10.27 2.30
CA TYR A 79 0.36 9.96 1.85
C TYR A 79 -0.64 10.84 2.62
N PRO A 80 -0.86 12.09 2.17
CA PRO A 80 -1.66 13.07 2.93
C PRO A 80 -3.14 12.71 3.02
N ARG A 81 -3.64 11.81 2.15
CA ARG A 81 -5.02 11.30 2.19
C ARG A 81 -5.19 10.07 3.10
N GLY A 82 -4.09 9.51 3.59
CA GLY A 82 -4.11 8.41 4.56
C GLY A 82 -4.97 7.21 4.12
N THR A 83 -5.85 6.79 5.01
CA THR A 83 -6.67 5.56 4.88
C THR A 83 -7.60 5.53 3.67
N ASP A 84 -8.11 6.69 3.24
CA ASP A 84 -9.10 6.74 2.14
C ASP A 84 -8.54 6.27 0.80
N PHE A 85 -7.24 6.47 0.60
CA PHE A 85 -6.53 6.18 -0.64
C PHE A 85 -5.54 5.04 -0.53
N ALA A 86 -5.39 4.42 0.66
CA ALA A 86 -4.36 3.42 0.90
C ALA A 86 -4.37 2.27 -0.11
N HIS A 87 -5.54 1.73 -0.43
CA HIS A 87 -5.66 0.62 -1.38
C HIS A 87 -5.43 1.05 -2.83
N VAL A 88 -5.86 2.26 -3.21
CA VAL A 88 -5.67 2.79 -4.57
C VAL A 88 -4.20 3.14 -4.80
N VAL A 89 -3.66 4.02 -3.95
CA VAL A 89 -2.29 4.51 -4.11
C VAL A 89 -1.28 3.44 -3.73
N GLY A 90 -1.58 2.65 -2.71
CA GLY A 90 -0.63 1.71 -2.12
C GLY A 90 0.38 2.41 -1.23
N TYR A 91 1.55 1.81 -1.09
CA TYR A 91 2.66 2.36 -0.30
C TYR A 91 4.00 1.92 -0.84
N VAL A 92 5.03 2.70 -0.52
CA VAL A 92 6.42 2.30 -0.70
C VAL A 92 6.91 1.61 0.58
N GLY A 93 7.76 0.62 0.42
CA GLY A 93 8.42 -0.07 1.51
C GLY A 93 9.86 -0.37 1.17
N ARG A 94 10.62 -0.89 2.13
CA ARG A 94 12.03 -1.25 1.90
C ARG A 94 12.16 -2.33 0.85
N ILE A 95 13.19 -2.21 0.03
CA ILE A 95 13.60 -3.25 -0.91
C ILE A 95 14.06 -4.46 -0.08
N ASP A 96 13.41 -5.59 -0.29
CA ASP A 96 13.76 -6.88 0.30
C ASP A 96 14.56 -7.75 -0.68
N ALA A 97 14.97 -8.95 -0.25
CA ALA A 97 15.76 -9.84 -1.09
C ALA A 97 15.01 -10.33 -2.34
N ALA A 98 13.68 -10.45 -2.25
CA ALA A 98 12.86 -10.87 -3.39
C ALA A 98 12.68 -9.74 -4.39
N ASP A 99 12.54 -8.50 -3.93
CA ASP A 99 12.54 -7.32 -4.79
C ASP A 99 13.90 -7.20 -5.50
N ALA A 100 15.01 -7.23 -4.73
CA ALA A 100 16.36 -7.03 -5.24
C ALA A 100 16.74 -8.04 -6.35
N ALA A 101 16.19 -9.25 -6.30
CA ALA A 101 16.42 -10.26 -7.32
C ALA A 101 15.82 -9.89 -8.71
N ASN A 102 14.88 -8.96 -8.75
CA ASN A 102 14.16 -8.55 -9.96
C ASN A 102 14.43 -7.10 -10.38
N LEU A 103 15.28 -6.37 -9.65
CA LEU A 103 15.59 -4.98 -9.92
C LEU A 103 16.93 -4.84 -10.63
N ASP A 104 17.02 -3.84 -11.50
CA ASP A 104 18.29 -3.41 -12.06
C ASP A 104 19.13 -2.71 -10.98
N ALA A 105 20.33 -3.22 -10.71
CA ALA A 105 21.19 -2.72 -9.64
C ALA A 105 21.68 -1.29 -9.89
N ASP A 106 21.84 -0.89 -11.14
CA ASP A 106 22.33 0.45 -11.51
C ASP A 106 21.17 1.48 -11.40
N GLU A 107 19.97 1.12 -11.87
CA GLU A 107 18.78 1.99 -11.77
C GLU A 107 18.35 2.21 -10.32
N TYR A 108 18.56 1.23 -9.45
CA TYR A 108 18.19 1.31 -8.02
C TYR A 108 19.38 1.58 -7.10
N ALA A 109 20.53 1.96 -7.67
CA ALA A 109 21.71 2.31 -6.88
C ALA A 109 21.40 3.46 -5.89
N GLY A 110 21.63 3.21 -4.61
CA GLY A 110 21.32 4.15 -3.52
C GLY A 110 19.85 4.27 -3.15
N THR A 111 18.94 3.59 -3.84
CA THR A 111 17.52 3.51 -3.50
C THR A 111 17.27 2.46 -2.44
N THR A 112 16.48 2.79 -1.42
CA THR A 112 16.17 1.89 -0.31
C THR A 112 14.71 1.47 -0.24
N GLN A 113 13.85 2.08 -1.06
CA GLN A 113 12.40 1.89 -1.06
C GLN A 113 11.89 1.57 -2.46
N ILE A 114 10.80 0.82 -2.53
CA ILE A 114 10.10 0.47 -3.78
C ILE A 114 8.60 0.42 -3.51
N GLY A 115 7.79 0.67 -4.52
CA GLY A 115 6.34 0.49 -4.45
C GLY A 115 5.94 -0.97 -4.20
N LYS A 116 5.21 -1.21 -3.11
CA LYS A 116 4.82 -2.56 -2.68
C LYS A 116 3.42 -2.96 -3.14
N THR A 117 2.51 -2.01 -3.21
CA THR A 117 1.09 -2.25 -3.58
C THR A 117 0.54 -1.09 -4.41
N GLY A 118 -0.65 -1.25 -4.97
CA GLY A 118 -1.42 -0.20 -5.63
C GLY A 118 -0.70 0.47 -6.81
N ILE A 119 -0.96 1.76 -6.97
CA ILE A 119 -0.36 2.62 -7.98
C ILE A 119 1.16 2.71 -7.80
N GLU A 120 1.65 2.80 -6.56
CA GLU A 120 3.10 2.84 -6.28
C GLU A 120 3.81 1.64 -6.92
N ARG A 121 3.29 0.43 -6.76
CA ARG A 121 3.86 -0.77 -7.38
C ARG A 121 3.67 -0.81 -8.89
N LYS A 122 2.46 -0.49 -9.37
CA LYS A 122 2.12 -0.64 -10.80
C LYS A 122 2.90 0.32 -11.68
N TYR A 123 3.16 1.52 -11.18
CA TYR A 123 3.83 2.59 -11.92
C TYR A 123 5.21 2.93 -11.34
N GLU A 124 5.82 2.00 -10.61
CA GLU A 124 7.15 2.16 -10.00
C GLU A 124 8.17 2.71 -10.99
N SER A 125 8.30 2.12 -12.18
CA SER A 125 9.26 2.56 -13.21
C SER A 125 9.05 4.00 -13.70
N GLN A 126 7.86 4.56 -13.52
CA GLN A 126 7.58 5.95 -13.87
C GLN A 126 7.77 6.90 -12.68
N LEU A 127 7.51 6.40 -11.47
CA LEU A 127 7.56 7.19 -10.23
C LEU A 127 8.97 7.29 -9.65
N HIS A 128 9.81 6.26 -9.86
CA HIS A 128 11.13 6.15 -9.26
C HIS A 128 12.11 7.21 -9.78
N GLY A 129 12.13 7.49 -11.08
CA GLY A 129 13.13 8.35 -11.70
C GLY A 129 14.46 7.63 -11.92
N LEU A 130 15.52 8.41 -12.11
CA LEU A 130 16.87 7.87 -12.29
C LEU A 130 17.81 8.46 -11.24
N PRO A 131 18.63 7.63 -10.56
CA PRO A 131 19.56 8.12 -9.56
C PRO A 131 20.68 8.96 -10.20
N GLY A 132 21.10 9.98 -9.48
CA GLY A 132 22.35 10.69 -9.80
C GLY A 132 23.54 10.01 -9.16
N TYR A 133 24.73 10.38 -9.57
CA TYR A 133 25.96 9.89 -8.96
C TYR A 133 27.04 10.96 -8.89
N GLU A 134 27.94 10.79 -7.93
CA GLU A 134 29.15 11.60 -7.80
C GLU A 134 30.37 10.70 -7.88
N GLN A 135 31.34 11.09 -8.72
CA GLN A 135 32.63 10.45 -8.80
C GLN A 135 33.59 11.15 -7.83
N VAL A 136 34.09 10.41 -6.87
CA VAL A 136 34.95 10.94 -5.80
C VAL A 136 36.30 10.19 -5.77
N GLU A 137 37.37 10.89 -5.41
CA GLU A 137 38.61 10.25 -5.02
C GLU A 137 38.51 9.68 -3.61
N VAL A 138 39.12 8.51 -3.40
CA VAL A 138 39.19 7.87 -2.08
C VAL A 138 40.63 7.48 -1.76
N ASN A 139 40.99 7.57 -0.50
CA ASN A 139 42.26 7.06 0.00
C ASN A 139 42.25 5.52 0.18
N VAL A 140 43.35 4.95 0.68
CA VAL A 140 43.50 3.50 0.94
C VAL A 140 42.44 2.97 1.91
N ASP A 141 41.97 3.80 2.83
CA ASP A 141 40.89 3.47 3.80
C ASP A 141 39.47 3.66 3.20
N LYS A 142 39.39 3.96 1.91
CA LYS A 142 38.14 4.27 1.16
C LYS A 142 37.38 5.50 1.71
N ARG A 143 38.10 6.45 2.33
CA ARG A 143 37.57 7.76 2.72
C ARG A 143 37.63 8.71 1.54
N VAL A 144 36.57 9.46 1.31
CA VAL A 144 36.53 10.49 0.28
C VAL A 144 37.54 11.59 0.60
N ILE A 145 38.38 11.93 -0.38
CA ILE A 145 39.37 13.01 -0.31
C ILE A 145 39.05 14.04 -1.39
N GLY A 146 39.09 15.31 -1.00
CA GLY A 146 38.84 16.42 -1.92
C GLY A 146 37.37 16.60 -2.28
N LYS A 147 37.14 17.29 -3.41
CA LYS A 147 35.81 17.55 -3.97
C LYS A 147 35.47 16.50 -5.02
N PRO A 148 34.15 16.26 -5.27
CA PRO A 148 33.77 15.39 -6.37
C PRO A 148 34.41 15.81 -7.71
N ILE A 149 34.96 14.84 -8.44
CA ILE A 149 35.57 15.04 -9.76
C ILE A 149 34.49 15.29 -10.81
N ASN A 150 33.37 14.55 -10.70
CA ASN A 150 32.22 14.64 -11.58
C ASN A 150 30.93 14.43 -10.79
N ARG A 151 29.86 15.07 -11.27
CA ARG A 151 28.54 14.95 -10.67
C ARG A 151 27.47 14.89 -11.75
N VAL A 152 26.65 13.86 -11.71
CA VAL A 152 25.44 13.73 -12.53
C VAL A 152 24.23 13.88 -11.64
N ALA A 153 23.39 14.88 -11.92
CA ALA A 153 22.19 15.12 -11.13
C ALA A 153 21.16 14.00 -11.34
N PRO A 154 20.37 13.64 -10.31
CA PRO A 154 19.27 12.70 -10.47
C PRO A 154 18.17 13.27 -11.38
N THR A 155 17.47 12.40 -12.10
CA THR A 155 16.28 12.76 -12.86
C THR A 155 15.05 12.35 -12.04
N PRO A 156 14.17 13.28 -11.66
CA PRO A 156 12.98 12.95 -10.86
C PRO A 156 12.01 12.07 -11.65
N GLY A 157 11.27 11.24 -10.94
CA GLY A 157 10.17 10.46 -11.50
C GLY A 157 9.04 11.35 -12.03
N LYS A 158 8.12 10.74 -12.77
CA LYS A 158 6.98 11.45 -13.39
C LYS A 158 5.85 11.65 -12.40
N ASN A 159 5.07 12.71 -12.60
CA ASN A 159 3.79 12.87 -11.93
C ASN A 159 2.74 11.99 -12.60
N LEU A 160 1.89 11.35 -11.80
CA LEU A 160 0.74 10.60 -12.28
C LEU A 160 -0.55 11.37 -11.93
N TYR A 161 -1.42 11.51 -12.92
CA TYR A 161 -2.75 12.08 -12.76
C TYR A 161 -3.77 10.95 -12.88
N LEU A 162 -4.54 10.72 -11.81
CA LEU A 162 -5.54 9.68 -11.74
C LEU A 162 -6.92 10.23 -12.08
N SER A 163 -7.81 9.39 -12.60
CA SER A 163 -9.23 9.71 -12.81
C SER A 163 -10.03 9.76 -11.50
N ILE A 164 -9.45 9.33 -10.38
CA ILE A 164 -10.11 9.32 -9.07
C ILE A 164 -10.47 10.75 -8.63
N ASP A 165 -11.76 11.04 -8.45
CA ASP A 165 -12.20 12.25 -7.77
C ASP A 165 -12.04 12.09 -6.26
N ALA A 166 -11.19 12.93 -5.66
CA ALA A 166 -10.85 12.81 -4.25
C ALA A 166 -12.03 13.06 -3.30
N ARG A 167 -13.03 13.83 -3.71
CA ARG A 167 -14.25 14.07 -2.92
C ARG A 167 -15.18 12.87 -3.01
N LEU A 168 -15.36 12.32 -4.21
CA LEU A 168 -16.16 11.13 -4.42
C LEU A 168 -15.55 9.90 -3.70
N GLN A 169 -14.21 9.76 -3.75
CA GLN A 169 -13.48 8.73 -3.01
C GLN A 169 -13.76 8.81 -1.50
N ARG A 170 -13.71 10.02 -0.92
CA ARG A 170 -14.01 10.24 0.49
C ARG A 170 -15.45 9.87 0.80
N VAL A 171 -16.41 10.34 0.02
CA VAL A 171 -17.83 10.00 0.20
C VAL A 171 -18.07 8.49 0.12
N ALA A 172 -17.44 7.81 -0.85
CA ALA A 172 -17.54 6.36 -1.00
C ALA A 172 -16.95 5.62 0.22
N PHE A 173 -15.81 6.09 0.72
CA PHE A 173 -15.17 5.50 1.91
C PHE A 173 -16.02 5.73 3.16
N ASP A 174 -16.48 6.94 3.40
CA ASP A 174 -17.30 7.30 4.57
C ASP A 174 -18.65 6.57 4.57
N ALA A 175 -19.25 6.32 3.38
CA ALA A 175 -20.49 5.57 3.25
C ALA A 175 -20.39 4.11 3.73
N LEU A 176 -19.20 3.52 3.71
CA LEU A 176 -18.95 2.19 4.28
C LEU A 176 -19.02 2.19 5.82
N ALA A 177 -18.88 3.35 6.45
CA ALA A 177 -19.03 3.56 7.91
C ALA A 177 -18.22 2.55 8.74
N GLY A 178 -17.00 2.22 8.30
CA GLY A 178 -16.10 1.24 8.94
C GLY A 178 -16.49 -0.23 8.75
N ARG A 179 -17.61 -0.52 8.07
CA ARG A 179 -18.03 -1.90 7.78
C ARG A 179 -17.16 -2.50 6.67
N PRO A 180 -16.82 -3.79 6.76
CA PRO A 180 -16.11 -4.48 5.68
C PRO A 180 -16.91 -4.43 4.38
N GLY A 181 -16.32 -3.82 3.34
CA GLY A 181 -16.98 -3.65 2.05
C GLY A 181 -16.13 -2.87 1.05
N ALA A 182 -16.66 -2.69 -0.15
CA ALA A 182 -16.02 -1.91 -1.19
C ALA A 182 -17.05 -1.11 -1.99
N VAL A 183 -16.60 0.02 -2.55
CA VAL A 183 -17.36 0.83 -3.51
C VAL A 183 -16.47 1.11 -4.71
N ALA A 184 -16.98 0.81 -5.91
CA ALA A 184 -16.37 1.19 -7.17
C ALA A 184 -17.35 2.08 -7.95
N ALA A 185 -16.91 3.27 -8.32
CA ALA A 185 -17.66 4.18 -9.19
C ALA A 185 -16.89 4.36 -10.50
N ILE A 186 -17.54 4.00 -11.61
CA ILE A 186 -16.94 4.01 -12.94
C ILE A 186 -17.81 4.85 -13.87
N ASP A 187 -17.19 5.73 -14.66
CA ASP A 187 -17.87 6.45 -15.72
C ASP A 187 -18.15 5.50 -16.89
N PRO A 188 -19.42 5.19 -17.20
CA PRO A 188 -19.74 4.23 -18.25
C PRO A 188 -19.43 4.72 -19.67
N ARG A 189 -19.15 6.01 -19.83
CA ARG A 189 -18.86 6.61 -21.15
C ARG A 189 -17.44 6.34 -21.62
N ASN A 190 -16.47 6.25 -20.69
CA ASN A 190 -15.03 6.14 -21.00
C ASN A 190 -14.29 5.10 -20.17
N GLY A 191 -14.96 4.51 -19.15
CA GLY A 191 -14.37 3.50 -18.27
C GLY A 191 -13.46 4.08 -17.17
N GLU A 192 -13.42 5.39 -16.99
CA GLU A 192 -12.64 6.01 -15.92
C GLU A 192 -13.17 5.61 -14.54
N VAL A 193 -12.24 5.19 -13.67
CA VAL A 193 -12.56 4.90 -12.28
C VAL A 193 -12.54 6.20 -11.48
N LEU A 194 -13.72 6.64 -11.04
CA LEU A 194 -13.91 7.89 -10.31
C LEU A 194 -13.76 7.71 -8.80
N ALA A 195 -14.06 6.52 -8.27
CA ALA A 195 -13.79 6.13 -6.89
C ALA A 195 -13.57 4.62 -6.81
N LEU A 196 -12.66 4.22 -5.91
CA LEU A 196 -12.37 2.82 -5.61
C LEU A 196 -12.03 2.71 -4.13
N ALA A 197 -13.04 2.55 -3.30
CA ALA A 197 -12.92 2.50 -1.84
C ALA A 197 -12.99 1.05 -1.34
N SER A 198 -12.13 0.73 -0.39
CA SER A 198 -12.13 -0.55 0.34
C SER A 198 -12.02 -0.28 1.83
N ALA A 199 -12.90 -0.85 2.63
CA ALA A 199 -12.93 -0.70 4.09
C ALA A 199 -13.03 -2.07 4.80
N PRO A 200 -12.50 -2.18 6.04
CA PRO A 200 -11.62 -1.20 6.68
C PRO A 200 -10.31 -1.04 5.92
N SER A 201 -9.57 0.00 6.23
CA SER A 201 -8.31 0.35 5.55
C SER A 201 -7.20 0.58 6.59
N PHE A 202 -6.04 0.99 6.14
CA PHE A 202 -4.85 1.22 6.95
C PHE A 202 -4.19 2.55 6.59
N ASP A 203 -3.33 3.08 7.45
CA ASP A 203 -2.51 4.24 7.10
C ASP A 203 -1.24 3.79 6.34
N PRO A 204 -1.09 4.13 5.05
CA PRO A 204 0.08 3.77 4.26
C PRO A 204 1.37 4.44 4.75
N ASN A 205 1.27 5.55 5.49
CA ASN A 205 2.43 6.22 6.07
C ASN A 205 3.20 5.35 7.07
N LEU A 206 2.54 4.38 7.70
CA LEU A 206 3.18 3.43 8.62
C LEU A 206 4.26 2.57 7.93
N PHE A 207 4.13 2.33 6.64
CA PHE A 207 5.02 1.43 5.89
C PHE A 207 6.26 2.12 5.32
N VAL A 208 6.21 3.43 5.09
CA VAL A 208 7.24 4.19 4.38
C VAL A 208 8.63 4.00 4.97
N ASN A 209 8.77 4.07 6.28
CA ASN A 209 10.06 3.92 6.98
C ASN A 209 10.23 2.55 7.65
N GLY A 210 9.35 1.61 7.32
CA GLY A 210 9.20 0.32 7.99
C GLY A 210 8.17 0.40 9.10
N ILE A 211 7.20 -0.51 9.07
CA ILE A 211 6.16 -0.63 10.08
C ILE A 211 6.71 -1.34 11.33
N GLY A 212 6.31 -0.88 12.52
CA GLY A 212 6.62 -1.55 13.78
C GLY A 212 5.99 -2.94 13.86
N ARG A 213 6.65 -3.87 14.57
CA ARG A 213 6.14 -5.25 14.72
C ARG A 213 4.74 -5.30 15.34
N ALA A 214 4.48 -4.44 16.32
CA ALA A 214 3.17 -4.36 16.99
C ALA A 214 2.06 -3.87 16.05
N ASP A 215 2.33 -2.80 15.29
CA ASP A 215 1.38 -2.23 14.33
C ASP A 215 1.09 -3.21 13.19
N TYR A 216 2.14 -3.87 12.67
CA TYR A 216 1.97 -4.89 11.64
C TYR A 216 1.17 -6.09 12.13
N ALA A 217 1.46 -6.57 13.34
CA ALA A 217 0.70 -7.66 13.96
C ALA A 217 -0.77 -7.27 14.19
N ALA A 218 -1.05 -6.03 14.59
CA ALA A 218 -2.41 -5.52 14.73
C ALA A 218 -3.19 -5.53 13.41
N LEU A 219 -2.54 -5.12 12.30
CA LEU A 219 -3.15 -5.15 10.97
C LEU A 219 -3.39 -6.60 10.48
N MET A 220 -2.41 -7.48 10.66
CA MET A 220 -2.48 -8.87 10.18
C MET A 220 -3.50 -9.71 10.96
N ASN A 221 -3.59 -9.51 12.27
CA ASN A 221 -4.49 -10.27 13.14
C ASN A 221 -5.91 -9.67 13.21
N ASN A 222 -6.14 -8.54 12.57
CA ASN A 222 -7.46 -7.93 12.55
C ASN A 222 -8.45 -8.82 11.76
N PRO A 223 -9.57 -9.26 12.38
CA PRO A 223 -10.55 -10.13 11.72
C PRO A 223 -11.16 -9.50 10.46
N ASP A 224 -11.24 -8.17 10.42
CA ASP A 224 -11.75 -7.42 9.29
C ASP A 224 -10.71 -7.17 8.18
N LYS A 225 -9.51 -7.72 8.31
CA LYS A 225 -8.44 -7.73 7.29
C LYS A 225 -8.27 -6.38 6.57
N PRO A 226 -7.79 -5.34 7.24
CA PRO A 226 -7.67 -3.98 6.66
C PRO A 226 -6.67 -3.91 5.48
N LEU A 227 -5.74 -4.85 5.36
CA LEU A 227 -4.80 -4.91 4.24
C LEU A 227 -5.40 -5.51 2.95
N LEU A 228 -6.61 -6.10 3.03
CA LEU A 228 -7.27 -6.67 1.86
C LEU A 228 -7.96 -5.58 1.05
N ASP A 229 -7.53 -5.37 -0.19
CA ASP A 229 -8.29 -4.57 -1.15
C ASP A 229 -9.53 -5.33 -1.62
N ARG A 230 -10.65 -5.03 -0.99
CA ARG A 230 -11.95 -5.67 -1.27
C ARG A 230 -12.54 -5.28 -2.61
N ALA A 231 -12.14 -4.12 -3.15
CA ALA A 231 -12.62 -3.67 -4.44
C ALA A 231 -12.04 -4.49 -5.60
N ILE A 232 -10.82 -5.04 -5.44
CA ILE A 232 -10.10 -5.78 -6.49
C ILE A 232 -9.98 -7.26 -6.15
N ALA A 233 -9.63 -7.60 -4.91
CA ALA A 233 -9.34 -8.96 -4.48
C ALA A 233 -10.43 -9.59 -3.60
N GLY A 234 -11.52 -8.87 -3.32
CA GLY A 234 -12.65 -9.39 -2.55
C GLY A 234 -13.48 -10.37 -3.35
N GLY A 235 -13.64 -11.60 -2.84
CA GLY A 235 -14.55 -12.60 -3.39
C GLY A 235 -15.90 -12.53 -2.67
N PHE A 236 -16.90 -11.92 -3.30
CA PHE A 236 -18.25 -11.80 -2.76
C PHE A 236 -19.25 -12.57 -3.60
N THR A 237 -20.25 -13.19 -2.97
CA THR A 237 -21.36 -13.80 -3.67
C THR A 237 -22.20 -12.70 -4.32
N PRO A 238 -22.34 -12.68 -5.67
CA PRO A 238 -22.99 -11.58 -6.36
C PRO A 238 -24.50 -11.53 -6.13
N GLY A 239 -25.10 -12.64 -5.72
CA GLY A 239 -26.54 -12.75 -5.59
C GLY A 239 -27.28 -12.41 -6.88
N SER A 240 -28.47 -11.75 -6.73
CA SER A 240 -29.33 -11.38 -7.89
C SER A 240 -28.73 -10.30 -8.79
N THR A 241 -27.65 -9.64 -8.39
CA THR A 241 -26.99 -8.62 -9.23
C THR A 241 -26.38 -9.21 -10.51
N VAL A 242 -26.11 -10.51 -10.54
CA VAL A 242 -25.58 -11.22 -11.71
C VAL A 242 -26.65 -11.57 -12.76
N LYS A 243 -27.95 -11.57 -12.39
CA LYS A 243 -29.04 -12.03 -13.28
C LYS A 243 -29.16 -11.27 -14.61
N PRO A 244 -29.00 -9.94 -14.69
CA PRO A 244 -28.98 -9.22 -15.97
C PRO A 244 -27.88 -9.70 -16.91
N TYR A 245 -26.68 -9.99 -16.36
CA TYR A 245 -25.54 -10.49 -17.15
C TYR A 245 -25.80 -11.90 -17.68
N LEU A 246 -26.35 -12.79 -16.82
CA LEU A 246 -26.75 -14.12 -17.25
C LEU A 246 -27.85 -14.09 -18.30
N GLY A 247 -28.81 -13.16 -18.12
CA GLY A 247 -29.86 -12.92 -19.10
C GLY A 247 -29.32 -12.48 -20.46
N LEU A 248 -28.37 -11.51 -20.46
CA LEU A 248 -27.70 -11.06 -21.67
C LEU A 248 -26.93 -12.21 -22.34
N GLY A 249 -26.17 -12.99 -21.57
CA GLY A 249 -25.45 -14.16 -22.10
C GLY A 249 -26.39 -15.18 -22.74
N GLY A 250 -27.56 -15.44 -22.14
CA GLY A 250 -28.57 -16.32 -22.70
C GLY A 250 -29.17 -15.84 -24.03
N LEU A 251 -29.30 -14.52 -24.19
CA LEU A 251 -29.72 -13.90 -25.44
C LEU A 251 -28.63 -13.97 -26.52
N GLU A 252 -27.40 -13.59 -26.19
CA GLU A 252 -26.27 -13.60 -27.13
C GLU A 252 -25.94 -15.02 -27.64
N LEU A 253 -26.07 -16.02 -26.80
CA LEU A 253 -25.86 -17.42 -27.18
C LEU A 253 -27.04 -18.06 -27.86
N GLY A 254 -28.17 -17.32 -28.09
CA GLY A 254 -29.39 -17.81 -28.70
C GLY A 254 -30.13 -18.89 -27.89
N LEU A 255 -29.77 -19.04 -26.60
CA LEU A 255 -30.41 -20.03 -25.72
C LEU A 255 -31.82 -19.63 -25.27
N ARG A 256 -32.11 -18.35 -25.36
CA ARG A 256 -33.41 -17.75 -24.97
C ARG A 256 -33.77 -16.60 -25.89
N ARG A 257 -35.08 -16.36 -26.06
CA ARG A 257 -35.64 -15.14 -26.63
C ARG A 257 -36.29 -14.32 -25.53
N PRO A 258 -36.44 -13.00 -25.66
CA PRO A 258 -37.01 -12.15 -24.61
C PRO A 258 -38.43 -12.55 -24.19
N GLN A 259 -39.22 -13.10 -25.15
CA GLN A 259 -40.62 -13.51 -24.98
C GLN A 259 -40.79 -14.96 -24.47
N ASP A 260 -39.73 -15.77 -24.49
CA ASP A 260 -39.79 -17.17 -24.02
C ASP A 260 -40.17 -17.20 -22.55
N THR A 261 -41.16 -18.00 -22.19
CA THR A 261 -41.62 -18.15 -20.81
C THR A 261 -41.11 -19.45 -20.18
N VAL A 262 -40.88 -19.38 -18.89
CA VAL A 262 -40.52 -20.54 -18.03
C VAL A 262 -41.47 -20.52 -16.83
N LEU A 263 -41.88 -21.72 -16.42
CA LEU A 263 -42.69 -21.86 -15.22
C LEU A 263 -41.77 -21.84 -13.98
N SER A 264 -41.92 -20.77 -13.18
CA SER A 264 -41.32 -20.68 -11.86
C SER A 264 -42.21 -21.42 -10.86
N THR A 265 -41.71 -22.53 -10.30
CA THR A 265 -42.42 -23.37 -9.33
C THR A 265 -41.99 -23.07 -7.88
N GLY A 266 -41.07 -22.11 -7.66
CA GLY A 266 -40.53 -21.75 -6.35
C GLY A 266 -39.35 -22.57 -5.91
N GLU A 267 -39.00 -23.63 -6.63
CA GLU A 267 -37.82 -24.44 -6.40
C GLU A 267 -37.31 -25.03 -7.72
N PHE A 268 -36.03 -24.99 -7.94
CA PHE A 268 -35.35 -25.50 -9.13
C PHE A 268 -34.31 -26.57 -8.72
N PHE A 269 -34.34 -27.73 -9.39
CA PHE A 269 -33.37 -28.78 -9.17
C PHE A 269 -32.46 -28.92 -10.38
N ILE A 270 -31.15 -28.92 -10.12
CA ILE A 270 -30.18 -29.30 -11.16
C ILE A 270 -30.22 -30.82 -11.31
N PRO A 271 -30.31 -31.35 -12.55
CA PRO A 271 -30.27 -32.78 -12.75
C PRO A 271 -29.08 -33.45 -12.06
N GLY A 272 -29.35 -34.49 -11.26
CA GLY A 272 -28.34 -35.21 -10.49
C GLY A 272 -28.00 -34.63 -9.13
N GLN A 273 -28.61 -33.49 -8.73
CA GLN A 273 -28.47 -32.93 -7.39
C GLN A 273 -29.75 -33.12 -6.57
N SER A 274 -29.59 -33.53 -5.30
CA SER A 274 -30.71 -33.69 -4.36
C SER A 274 -31.15 -32.40 -3.69
N ARG A 275 -30.30 -31.34 -3.75
CA ARG A 275 -30.59 -30.02 -3.17
C ARG A 275 -31.24 -29.12 -4.19
N GLY A 276 -32.44 -28.62 -3.86
CA GLY A 276 -33.15 -27.59 -4.65
C GLY A 276 -32.68 -26.19 -4.34
N TYR A 277 -32.75 -25.34 -5.36
CA TYR A 277 -32.51 -23.89 -5.26
C TYR A 277 -33.87 -23.18 -5.13
N ARG A 278 -34.11 -22.53 -4.00
CA ARG A 278 -35.42 -21.95 -3.68
C ARG A 278 -35.52 -20.50 -4.13
N ASP A 279 -36.72 -20.15 -4.60
CA ASP A 279 -37.12 -18.77 -4.80
C ASP A 279 -37.59 -18.14 -3.46
N ASP A 280 -37.58 -16.82 -3.35
CA ASP A 280 -38.14 -16.08 -2.20
C ASP A 280 -39.65 -16.25 -2.10
N VAL A 281 -40.34 -16.50 -3.23
CA VAL A 281 -41.74 -16.74 -3.29
C VAL A 281 -42.05 -18.23 -3.22
N ARG A 282 -42.65 -18.68 -2.11
CA ARG A 282 -43.08 -20.07 -1.95
C ARG A 282 -44.16 -20.41 -3.03
N GLY A 283 -43.92 -21.52 -3.74
CA GLY A 283 -44.82 -21.96 -4.85
C GLY A 283 -44.50 -21.26 -6.18
N GLY A 284 -43.51 -20.40 -6.23
CA GLY A 284 -43.07 -19.75 -7.46
C GLY A 284 -43.91 -18.60 -7.92
N GLN A 285 -43.56 -18.07 -9.07
CA GLN A 285 -44.16 -16.86 -9.66
C GLN A 285 -44.94 -17.15 -10.95
N GLY A 286 -45.21 -18.43 -11.25
CA GLY A 286 -45.92 -18.86 -12.43
C GLY A 286 -45.08 -18.70 -13.71
N LEU A 287 -45.77 -18.52 -14.86
CA LEU A 287 -45.11 -18.28 -16.14
C LEU A 287 -44.45 -16.90 -16.16
N VAL A 288 -43.16 -16.85 -16.34
CA VAL A 288 -42.38 -15.61 -16.41
C VAL A 288 -41.50 -15.61 -17.66
N ASN A 289 -41.44 -14.48 -18.34
CA ASN A 289 -40.46 -14.23 -19.39
C ASN A 289 -39.19 -13.63 -18.82
N LEU A 290 -38.14 -13.46 -19.63
CA LEU A 290 -36.84 -12.97 -19.18
C LEU A 290 -36.93 -11.63 -18.47
N ARG A 291 -37.71 -10.68 -19.01
CA ARG A 291 -37.90 -9.36 -18.37
C ARG A 291 -38.55 -9.47 -16.99
N GLN A 292 -39.59 -10.31 -16.89
CA GLN A 292 -40.29 -10.54 -15.62
C GLN A 292 -39.40 -11.26 -14.62
N ALA A 293 -38.61 -12.25 -15.08
CA ALA A 293 -37.66 -12.97 -14.23
C ALA A 293 -36.60 -12.06 -13.63
N ILE A 294 -36.04 -11.13 -14.42
CA ILE A 294 -35.06 -10.14 -13.91
C ILE A 294 -35.74 -9.14 -12.97
N ALA A 295 -36.89 -8.56 -13.39
CA ALA A 295 -37.59 -7.54 -12.61
C ALA A 295 -38.11 -8.05 -11.27
N ARG A 296 -38.51 -9.32 -11.18
CA ARG A 296 -39.01 -9.96 -9.96
C ARG A 296 -37.92 -10.79 -9.24
N SER A 297 -36.71 -10.80 -9.78
CA SER A 297 -35.57 -11.54 -9.22
C SER A 297 -35.83 -13.04 -9.05
N VAL A 298 -36.54 -13.66 -10.00
CA VAL A 298 -36.87 -15.09 -10.00
C VAL A 298 -35.58 -15.93 -9.99
N ASN A 299 -35.51 -16.95 -9.12
CA ASN A 299 -34.40 -17.89 -9.04
C ASN A 299 -34.61 -19.13 -9.89
#